data_ce9fe43c86c664d68054e4b3fe8c1933
#
_entry.id   ce9fe43c86c664d68054e4b3fe8c1933
#
_cell.length_a   1.000
_cell.length_b   1.000
_cell.length_c   1.000
_cell.angle_alpha   90.00
_cell.angle_beta   90.00
_cell.angle_gamma   90.00
#
_symmetry.space_group_name_H-M   'P 1'
#
loop_
_entity.id
_entity.type
_entity.pdbx_description
1 polymer ?
#
loop_
_entity_poly.entity_id
_entity_poly.type
_entity_poly.pdbx_seq_one_letter_code
_entity_poly.pdbx_strand_id
1 'polypeptide(L)'
;MTFWTANSVRAAVGGSWLARVPANAEIPLTGISTDTRTLQRGQAFFALRGERFDAHDFLPQALAGGAGLVVIDDPSAFPPELARNHPGAAVLRVPDVLEALDRLAAAYRKKLAGTRVIAVTGSNGKTTTVRLIDAILRTRLKGTASVKSFNNQIGLALTVLSAKPSDQYLVCEV
;
A
#
# COMPACT_ATOMS: atom_id res chain seq x y z
N MET A 1 -14.21 -8.40 -10.48
CA MET A 1 -14.20 -7.40 -9.40
C MET A 1 -12.78 -6.93 -9.21
N THR A 2 -12.54 -5.64 -9.36
CA THR A 2 -11.24 -5.03 -9.07
C THR A 2 -11.01 -5.12 -7.57
N PHE A 3 -9.87 -5.65 -7.10
CA PHE A 3 -9.56 -5.75 -5.67
C PHE A 3 -9.47 -4.37 -5.03
N TRP A 4 -9.01 -3.40 -5.80
CA TRP A 4 -8.68 -2.07 -5.35
C TRP A 4 -9.87 -1.11 -5.47
N THR A 5 -10.66 -1.05 -4.41
CA THR A 5 -11.61 0.04 -4.16
C THR A 5 -11.43 0.52 -2.71
N ALA A 6 -11.81 1.74 -2.40
CA ALA A 6 -11.73 2.24 -1.03
C ALA A 6 -12.51 1.35 -0.04
N ASN A 7 -13.65 0.79 -0.47
CA ASN A 7 -14.42 -0.15 0.35
C ASN A 7 -13.69 -1.49 0.56
N SER A 8 -13.02 -2.03 -0.48
CA SER A 8 -12.25 -3.26 -0.34
C SER A 8 -11.04 -3.09 0.58
N VAL A 9 -10.37 -1.93 0.50
CA VAL A 9 -9.30 -1.58 1.45
C VAL A 9 -9.86 -1.51 2.87
N ARG A 10 -10.96 -0.75 3.11
CA ARG A 10 -11.58 -0.67 4.43
C ARG A 10 -11.94 -2.05 4.99
N ALA A 11 -12.53 -2.90 4.18
CA ALA A 11 -12.90 -4.26 4.61
C ALA A 11 -11.66 -5.10 4.99
N ALA A 12 -10.55 -4.94 4.27
CA ALA A 12 -9.31 -5.66 4.54
C ALA A 12 -8.61 -5.18 5.82
N VAL A 13 -8.61 -3.86 6.08
CA VAL A 13 -7.87 -3.27 7.20
C VAL A 13 -8.69 -3.12 8.48
N GLY A 14 -10.04 -3.18 8.40
CA GLY A 14 -10.93 -3.08 9.56
C GLY A 14 -11.12 -1.64 10.07
N GLY A 15 -10.95 -0.63 9.20
CA GLY A 15 -11.06 0.78 9.58
C GLY A 15 -12.49 1.33 9.55
N SER A 16 -12.65 2.55 10.08
CA SER A 16 -13.88 3.34 10.08
C SER A 16 -13.70 4.62 9.24
N TRP A 17 -14.76 5.04 8.52
CA TRP A 17 -14.70 6.30 7.77
C TRP A 17 -14.66 7.49 8.71
N LEU A 18 -13.67 8.36 8.55
CA LEU A 18 -13.57 9.64 9.23
C LEU A 18 -14.27 10.75 8.44
N ALA A 19 -14.06 10.81 7.12
CA ALA A 19 -14.80 11.68 6.23
C ALA A 19 -15.86 10.88 5.47
N ARG A 20 -17.03 11.51 5.27
CA ARG A 20 -18.18 10.86 4.65
C ARG A 20 -17.94 10.62 3.16
N VAL A 21 -17.57 9.41 2.83
CA VAL A 21 -17.67 8.94 1.46
C VAL A 21 -19.15 8.61 1.20
N PRO A 22 -19.75 9.00 0.07
CA PRO A 22 -21.08 8.54 -0.31
C PRO A 22 -21.16 7.02 -0.14
N ALA A 23 -22.18 6.52 0.54
CA ALA A 23 -22.30 5.11 0.95
C ALA A 23 -22.19 4.11 -0.21
N ASN A 24 -22.39 4.56 -1.45
CA ASN A 24 -22.37 3.77 -2.68
C ASN A 24 -21.16 4.06 -3.58
N ALA A 25 -20.21 4.90 -3.17
CA ALA A 25 -19.06 5.22 -4.00
C ALA A 25 -18.00 4.13 -3.89
N GLU A 26 -18.00 3.19 -4.82
CA GLU A 26 -16.82 2.38 -5.09
C GLU A 26 -15.76 3.27 -5.73
N ILE A 27 -14.93 3.93 -4.90
CA ILE A 27 -13.81 4.72 -5.39
C ILE A 27 -12.76 3.74 -5.88
N PRO A 28 -12.50 3.68 -7.20
CA PRO A 28 -11.46 2.82 -7.74
C PRO A 28 -10.09 3.36 -7.32
N LEU A 29 -9.22 2.46 -6.89
CA LEU A 29 -7.85 2.79 -6.51
C LEU A 29 -6.88 2.19 -7.54
N THR A 30 -5.86 2.97 -7.89
CA THR A 30 -4.83 2.58 -8.88
C THR A 30 -3.64 1.89 -8.24
N GLY A 31 -3.55 1.88 -6.93
CA GLY A 31 -2.45 1.28 -6.15
C GLY A 31 -2.33 1.88 -4.76
N ILE A 32 -1.17 1.66 -4.16
CA ILE A 32 -0.82 2.12 -2.80
C ILE A 32 0.43 2.99 -2.86
N SER A 33 0.49 4.01 -2.03
CA SER A 33 1.69 4.80 -1.78
C SER A 33 1.85 5.09 -0.28
N THR A 34 3.09 5.19 0.17
CA THR A 34 3.48 5.65 1.52
C THR A 34 4.36 6.90 1.45
N ASP A 35 4.57 7.44 0.23
CA ASP A 35 5.44 8.59 -0.04
C ASP A 35 4.75 9.57 -0.99
N THR A 36 4.48 10.79 -0.53
CA THR A 36 3.81 11.83 -1.32
C THR A 36 4.60 12.27 -2.54
N ARG A 37 5.93 12.09 -2.56
CA ARG A 37 6.81 12.44 -3.68
C ARG A 37 6.62 11.52 -4.89
N THR A 38 6.15 10.30 -4.65
CA THR A 38 5.92 9.28 -5.69
C THR A 38 4.44 8.92 -5.84
N LEU A 39 3.58 9.52 -5.03
CA LEU A 39 2.15 9.32 -5.07
C LEU A 39 1.59 9.65 -6.46
N GLN A 40 0.81 8.73 -7.00
CA GLN A 40 0.07 8.93 -8.23
C GLN A 40 -1.41 9.13 -7.97
N ARG A 41 -2.07 9.87 -8.83
CA ARG A 41 -3.51 10.13 -8.74
C ARG A 41 -4.30 8.82 -8.65
N GLY A 42 -5.23 8.77 -7.71
CA GLY A 42 -6.09 7.61 -7.47
C GLY A 42 -5.47 6.52 -6.60
N GLN A 43 -4.22 6.66 -6.14
CA GLN A 43 -3.65 5.72 -5.18
C GLN A 43 -4.21 5.93 -3.76
N ALA A 44 -4.18 4.88 -2.94
CA ALA A 44 -4.38 5.01 -1.51
C ALA A 44 -3.07 5.41 -0.83
N PHE A 45 -3.10 6.49 -0.07
CA PHE A 45 -1.97 6.96 0.72
C PHE A 45 -2.08 6.44 2.15
N PHE A 46 -1.05 5.73 2.62
CA PHE A 46 -0.93 5.25 3.99
C PHE A 46 0.02 6.17 4.75
N ALA A 47 -0.49 6.95 5.70
CA ALA A 47 0.26 7.93 6.48
C ALA A 47 1.06 7.24 7.60
N LEU A 48 2.17 6.61 7.25
CA LEU A 48 3.04 5.92 8.20
C LEU A 48 3.82 6.89 9.08
N ARG A 49 4.06 6.51 10.32
CA ARG A 49 4.99 7.17 11.22
C ARG A 49 6.34 6.49 11.17
N GLY A 50 7.38 7.26 10.93
CA GLY A 50 8.76 6.84 11.01
C GLY A 50 9.45 7.48 12.21
N GLU A 51 10.69 7.09 12.47
CA GLU A 51 11.50 7.64 13.57
C GLU A 51 11.76 9.16 13.45
N ARG A 52 11.79 9.69 12.24
CA ARG A 52 12.17 11.08 11.94
C ARG A 52 11.08 11.89 11.24
N PHE A 53 10.05 11.23 10.73
CA PHE A 53 8.99 11.85 9.92
C PHE A 53 7.65 11.24 10.27
N ASP A 54 6.64 12.09 10.41
CA ASP A 54 5.25 11.67 10.46
C ASP A 54 4.59 11.98 9.11
N ALA A 55 4.13 10.94 8.41
CA ALA A 55 3.49 11.13 7.12
C ALA A 55 2.12 11.80 7.23
N HIS A 56 1.56 11.94 8.43
CA HIS A 56 0.35 12.72 8.67
C HIS A 56 0.55 14.22 8.36
N ASP A 57 1.77 14.74 8.52
CA ASP A 57 2.10 16.13 8.17
C ASP A 57 1.96 16.42 6.67
N PHE A 58 1.98 15.37 5.84
CA PHE A 58 1.91 15.47 4.38
C PHE A 58 0.52 15.17 3.81
N LEU A 59 -0.53 15.07 4.64
CA LEU A 59 -1.90 14.85 4.16
C LEU A 59 -2.38 15.90 3.17
N PRO A 60 -2.12 17.23 3.37
CA PRO A 60 -2.48 18.24 2.38
C PRO A 60 -1.85 17.96 1.01
N GLN A 61 -0.58 17.53 0.98
CA GLN A 61 0.11 17.19 -0.26
C GLN A 61 -0.47 15.92 -0.91
N ALA A 62 -0.77 14.89 -0.12
CA ALA A 62 -1.37 13.65 -0.62
C ALA A 62 -2.73 13.92 -1.27
N LEU A 63 -3.57 14.72 -0.64
CA LEU A 63 -4.88 15.12 -1.16
C LEU A 63 -4.76 15.98 -2.41
N ALA A 64 -3.88 17.00 -2.40
CA ALA A 64 -3.60 17.82 -3.58
C ALA A 64 -3.03 17.01 -4.74
N GLY A 65 -2.22 15.98 -4.46
CA GLY A 65 -1.70 15.01 -5.42
C GLY A 65 -2.77 14.04 -5.96
N GLY A 66 -4.00 14.13 -5.46
CA GLY A 66 -5.12 13.33 -5.94
C GLY A 66 -5.17 11.92 -5.37
N ALA A 67 -4.74 11.72 -4.12
CA ALA A 67 -4.98 10.46 -3.41
C ALA A 67 -6.46 10.09 -3.48
N GLY A 68 -6.76 8.86 -3.88
CA GLY A 68 -8.14 8.34 -3.94
C GLY A 68 -8.66 7.90 -2.57
N LEU A 69 -7.75 7.60 -1.66
CA LEU A 69 -8.01 7.23 -0.27
C LEU A 69 -6.83 7.68 0.58
N VAL A 70 -7.09 8.17 1.79
CA VAL A 70 -6.06 8.41 2.80
C VAL A 70 -6.34 7.53 4.02
N VAL A 71 -5.32 6.82 4.51
CA VAL A 71 -5.41 5.96 5.70
C VAL A 71 -4.56 6.57 6.81
N ILE A 72 -5.19 6.85 7.95
CA ILE A 72 -4.58 7.53 9.11
C ILE A 72 -4.92 6.83 10.42
N ASP A 73 -4.09 6.98 11.43
CA ASP A 73 -4.40 6.56 12.81
C ASP A 73 -4.63 7.76 13.74
N ASP A 74 -4.25 8.97 13.32
CA ASP A 74 -4.50 10.20 14.06
C ASP A 74 -5.58 11.08 13.39
N PRO A 75 -6.81 11.11 13.93
CA PRO A 75 -7.87 11.94 13.39
C PRO A 75 -7.57 13.45 13.43
N SER A 76 -6.68 13.91 14.32
CA SER A 76 -6.32 15.34 14.43
C SER A 76 -5.55 15.84 13.21
N ALA A 77 -4.90 14.93 12.47
CA ALA A 77 -4.20 15.23 11.24
C ALA A 77 -5.14 15.60 10.06
N PHE A 78 -6.44 15.33 10.20
CA PHE A 78 -7.46 15.70 9.22
C PHE A 78 -8.46 16.70 9.84
N PRO A 79 -8.04 17.95 10.09
CA PRO A 79 -8.87 18.97 10.72
C PRO A 79 -10.02 19.43 9.79
N PRO A 80 -11.07 20.07 10.34
CA PRO A 80 -12.23 20.52 9.57
C PRO A 80 -11.90 21.43 8.38
N GLU A 81 -10.80 22.18 8.46
CA GLU A 81 -10.33 23.03 7.35
C GLU A 81 -9.86 22.20 6.18
N LEU A 82 -9.07 21.15 6.43
CA LEU A 82 -8.61 20.23 5.40
C LEU A 82 -9.79 19.48 4.77
N ALA A 83 -10.78 19.10 5.58
CA ALA A 83 -12.02 18.47 5.11
C ALA A 83 -12.82 19.42 4.19
N ARG A 84 -12.92 20.72 4.52
CA ARG A 84 -13.60 21.70 3.67
C ARG A 84 -12.91 21.93 2.34
N ASN A 85 -11.57 21.93 2.33
CA ASN A 85 -10.77 22.11 1.13
C ASN A 85 -10.79 20.87 0.20
N HIS A 86 -11.11 19.71 0.75
CA HIS A 86 -11.16 18.43 0.03
C HIS A 86 -12.46 17.66 0.30
N PRO A 87 -13.64 18.21 -0.11
CA PRO A 87 -14.96 17.65 0.25
C PRO A 87 -15.23 16.25 -0.31
N GLY A 88 -14.46 15.82 -1.32
CA GLY A 88 -14.54 14.49 -1.91
C GLY A 88 -13.49 13.50 -1.39
N ALA A 89 -12.67 13.89 -0.41
CA ALA A 89 -11.63 13.03 0.11
C ALA A 89 -12.22 11.81 0.87
N ALA A 90 -11.77 10.61 0.50
CA ALA A 90 -12.00 9.42 1.29
C ALA A 90 -10.92 9.32 2.36
N VAL A 91 -11.31 9.39 3.63
CA VAL A 91 -10.39 9.29 4.76
C VAL A 91 -10.83 8.15 5.67
N LEU A 92 -9.94 7.18 5.82
CA LEU A 92 -10.14 5.99 6.63
C LEU A 92 -9.28 6.07 7.88
N ARG A 93 -9.92 6.00 9.03
CA ARG A 93 -9.24 5.86 10.31
C ARG A 93 -9.04 4.40 10.65
N VAL A 94 -7.83 4.05 11.06
CA VAL A 94 -7.43 2.73 11.57
C VAL A 94 -6.78 2.90 12.95
N PRO A 95 -6.64 1.85 13.76
CA PRO A 95 -5.91 1.90 15.03
C PRO A 95 -4.41 2.12 14.86
N ASP A 96 -3.82 1.54 13.81
CA ASP A 96 -2.40 1.61 13.46
C ASP A 96 -2.24 1.46 11.95
N VAL A 97 -1.56 2.42 11.31
CA VAL A 97 -1.41 2.45 9.84
C VAL A 97 -0.48 1.36 9.35
N LEU A 98 0.56 1.00 10.11
CA LEU A 98 1.49 -0.06 9.72
C LEU A 98 0.81 -1.43 9.77
N GLU A 99 0.07 -1.71 10.84
CA GLU A 99 -0.72 -2.93 10.94
C GLU A 99 -1.79 -3.00 9.84
N ALA A 100 -2.42 -1.87 9.51
CA ALA A 100 -3.39 -1.79 8.41
C ALA A 100 -2.74 -2.13 7.06
N LEU A 101 -1.53 -1.65 6.80
CA LEU A 101 -0.77 -1.97 5.59
C LEU A 101 -0.47 -3.47 5.49
N ASP A 102 -0.07 -4.11 6.59
CA ASP A 102 0.18 -5.55 6.66
C ASP A 102 -1.08 -6.38 6.44
N ARG A 103 -2.19 -6.00 7.08
CA ARG A 103 -3.50 -6.64 6.88
C ARG A 103 -3.94 -6.55 5.42
N LEU A 104 -3.72 -5.41 4.78
CA LEU A 104 -4.00 -5.23 3.36
C LEU A 104 -3.13 -6.14 2.50
N ALA A 105 -1.83 -6.20 2.76
CA ALA A 105 -0.90 -7.08 2.05
C ALA A 105 -1.30 -8.56 2.21
N ALA A 106 -1.65 -8.99 3.42
CA ALA A 106 -2.12 -10.35 3.70
C ALA A 106 -3.42 -10.67 2.96
N ALA A 107 -4.38 -9.74 2.92
CA ALA A 107 -5.63 -9.89 2.18
C ALA A 107 -5.38 -9.97 0.67
N TYR A 108 -4.46 -9.13 0.15
CA TYR A 108 -4.09 -9.14 -1.26
C TYR A 108 -3.34 -10.41 -1.65
N ARG A 109 -2.44 -10.90 -0.80
CA ARG A 109 -1.71 -12.16 -1.03
C ARG A 109 -2.66 -13.33 -1.30
N LYS A 110 -3.82 -13.38 -0.63
CA LYS A 110 -4.84 -14.42 -0.86
C LYS A 110 -5.45 -14.34 -2.27
N LYS A 111 -5.41 -13.17 -2.93
CA LYS A 111 -5.87 -12.98 -4.32
C LYS A 111 -4.83 -13.41 -5.36
N LEU A 112 -3.57 -13.56 -4.94
CA LEU A 112 -2.46 -14.01 -5.78
C LEU A 112 -2.33 -15.56 -5.72
N ALA A 113 -3.43 -16.29 -5.80
CA ALA A 113 -3.45 -17.75 -5.61
C ALA A 113 -2.57 -18.51 -6.61
N GLY A 114 -2.44 -18.00 -7.85
CA GLY A 114 -1.58 -18.59 -8.89
C GLY A 114 -0.11 -18.17 -8.83
N THR A 115 0.25 -17.22 -7.95
CA THR A 115 1.60 -16.67 -7.86
C THR A 115 2.46 -17.48 -6.88
N ARG A 116 3.58 -18.02 -7.33
CA ARG A 116 4.58 -18.67 -6.45
C ARG A 116 5.37 -17.60 -5.71
N VAL A 117 5.37 -17.66 -4.38
CA VAL A 117 6.16 -16.75 -3.55
C VAL A 117 7.48 -17.40 -3.17
N ILE A 118 8.55 -16.67 -3.39
CA ILE A 118 9.92 -17.04 -3.02
C ILE A 118 10.38 -16.01 -2.00
N ALA A 119 10.60 -16.44 -0.76
CA ALA A 119 11.14 -15.60 0.30
C ALA A 119 12.65 -15.87 0.44
N VAL A 120 13.44 -14.79 0.42
CA VAL A 120 14.89 -14.83 0.59
C VAL A 120 15.24 -14.20 1.93
N THR A 121 15.76 -15.01 2.85
CA THR A 121 16.23 -14.58 4.17
C THR A 121 17.71 -14.90 4.32
N GLY A 122 18.35 -14.30 5.32
CA GLY A 122 19.78 -14.50 5.64
C GLY A 122 20.46 -13.22 6.09
N SER A 123 21.63 -13.33 6.70
CA SER A 123 22.40 -12.20 7.20
C SER A 123 23.07 -11.39 6.10
N ASN A 124 23.49 -12.02 4.99
CA ASN A 124 24.18 -11.36 3.88
C ASN A 124 23.68 -11.88 2.52
N GLY A 125 23.84 -11.06 1.48
CA GLY A 125 23.58 -11.46 0.09
C GLY A 125 22.11 -11.52 -0.33
N LYS A 126 21.15 -11.20 0.55
CA LYS A 126 19.71 -11.26 0.25
C LYS A 126 19.34 -10.51 -1.03
N THR A 127 19.68 -9.23 -1.11
CA THR A 127 19.34 -8.38 -2.26
C THR A 127 19.94 -8.91 -3.57
N THR A 128 21.19 -9.40 -3.52
CA THR A 128 21.85 -10.00 -4.68
C THR A 128 21.13 -11.28 -5.11
N THR A 129 20.77 -12.14 -4.15
CA THR A 129 20.04 -13.39 -4.42
C THR A 129 18.66 -13.10 -5.02
N VAL A 130 17.90 -12.13 -4.47
CA VAL A 130 16.61 -11.69 -5.03
C VAL A 130 16.78 -11.25 -6.50
N ARG A 131 17.79 -10.43 -6.79
CA ARG A 131 18.05 -9.95 -8.14
C ARG A 131 18.44 -11.07 -9.11
N LEU A 132 19.25 -12.04 -8.67
CA LEU A 132 19.63 -13.19 -9.50
C LEU A 132 18.42 -14.07 -9.79
N ILE A 133 17.60 -14.39 -8.77
CA ILE A 133 16.38 -15.18 -8.96
C ILE A 133 15.43 -14.46 -9.93
N ASP A 134 15.19 -13.17 -9.74
CA ASP A 134 14.33 -12.38 -10.62
C ASP A 134 14.87 -12.35 -12.06
N ALA A 135 16.17 -12.11 -12.23
CA ALA A 135 16.80 -12.09 -13.56
C ALA A 135 16.64 -13.43 -14.30
N ILE A 136 16.79 -14.56 -13.60
CA ILE A 136 16.62 -15.90 -14.18
C ILE A 136 15.14 -16.13 -14.52
N LEU A 137 14.24 -15.91 -13.57
CA LEU A 137 12.82 -16.21 -13.76
C LEU A 137 12.19 -15.33 -14.86
N ARG A 138 12.57 -14.07 -14.92
CA ARG A 138 12.07 -13.09 -15.89
C ARG A 138 12.34 -13.48 -17.35
N THR A 139 13.29 -14.37 -17.60
CA THR A 139 13.57 -14.88 -18.96
C THR A 139 12.42 -15.71 -19.53
N ARG A 140 11.59 -16.32 -18.67
CA ARG A 140 10.53 -17.24 -19.05
C ARG A 140 9.16 -16.95 -18.42
N LEU A 141 9.14 -16.22 -17.31
CA LEU A 141 7.95 -16.00 -16.48
C LEU A 141 7.72 -14.50 -16.27
N LYS A 142 6.45 -14.13 -16.05
CA LYS A 142 6.08 -12.79 -15.58
C LYS A 142 6.03 -12.79 -14.06
N GLY A 143 6.58 -11.77 -13.41
CA GLY A 143 6.54 -11.69 -11.96
C GLY A 143 7.08 -10.38 -11.42
N THR A 144 7.03 -10.27 -10.11
CA THR A 144 7.46 -9.12 -9.33
C THR A 144 8.54 -9.54 -8.32
N ALA A 145 9.49 -8.66 -8.04
CA ALA A 145 10.51 -8.86 -7.04
C ALA A 145 10.69 -7.61 -6.18
N SER A 146 11.15 -7.78 -4.94
CA SER A 146 11.49 -6.67 -4.05
C SER A 146 12.44 -5.68 -4.74
N VAL A 147 12.06 -4.40 -4.72
CA VAL A 147 12.85 -3.30 -5.28
C VAL A 147 13.71 -2.72 -4.16
N LYS A 148 15.04 -2.74 -4.33
CA LYS A 148 16.03 -2.29 -3.32
C LYS A 148 15.95 -3.13 -2.03
N SER A 149 16.64 -2.66 -0.97
CA SER A 149 16.67 -3.29 0.35
C SER A 149 15.34 -3.10 1.12
N PHE A 150 14.20 -3.39 0.50
CA PHE A 150 12.91 -3.44 1.18
C PHE A 150 12.83 -4.73 2.02
N ASN A 151 13.70 -4.82 3.03
CA ASN A 151 13.81 -5.94 3.95
C ASN A 151 13.16 -5.66 5.32
N ASN A 152 12.41 -4.57 5.42
CA ASN A 152 11.60 -4.25 6.57
C ASN A 152 10.11 -4.59 6.30
N GLN A 153 9.31 -4.55 7.35
CA GLN A 153 7.88 -4.82 7.32
C GLN A 153 7.16 -4.03 6.21
N ILE A 154 7.43 -2.72 6.11
CA ILE A 154 6.85 -1.84 5.09
C ILE A 154 7.23 -2.31 3.67
N GLY A 155 8.50 -2.61 3.46
CA GLY A 155 9.01 -3.05 2.17
C GLY A 155 8.42 -4.36 1.69
N LEU A 156 8.26 -5.33 2.60
CA LEU A 156 7.60 -6.60 2.31
C LEU A 156 6.14 -6.38 1.91
N ALA A 157 5.39 -5.61 2.71
CA ALA A 157 4.00 -5.30 2.40
C ALA A 157 3.85 -4.64 1.02
N LEU A 158 4.66 -3.60 0.73
CA LEU A 158 4.65 -2.92 -0.56
C LEU A 158 5.05 -3.84 -1.72
N THR A 159 5.99 -4.75 -1.52
CA THR A 159 6.37 -5.75 -2.53
C THR A 159 5.19 -6.66 -2.87
N VAL A 160 4.49 -7.18 -1.88
CA VAL A 160 3.28 -8.00 -2.09
C VAL A 160 2.19 -7.20 -2.80
N LEU A 161 1.95 -5.96 -2.39
CA LEU A 161 0.93 -5.08 -2.94
C LEU A 161 1.24 -4.58 -4.36
N SER A 162 2.50 -4.64 -4.80
CA SER A 162 2.92 -4.31 -6.17
C SER A 162 2.75 -5.45 -7.16
N ALA A 163 2.60 -6.69 -6.69
CA ALA A 163 2.40 -7.86 -7.54
C ALA A 163 1.06 -7.78 -8.29
N LYS A 164 1.04 -8.27 -9.51
CA LYS A 164 -0.15 -8.32 -10.35
C LYS A 164 -0.82 -9.70 -10.26
N PRO A 165 -2.14 -9.81 -10.42
CA PRO A 165 -2.80 -11.11 -10.47
C PRO A 165 -2.32 -12.03 -11.61
N SER A 166 -1.69 -11.45 -12.64
CA SER A 166 -1.07 -12.18 -13.76
C SER A 166 0.35 -12.66 -13.48
N ASP A 167 0.94 -12.29 -12.34
CA ASP A 167 2.30 -12.67 -12.00
C ASP A 167 2.37 -14.14 -11.60
N GLN A 168 3.31 -14.85 -12.20
CA GLN A 168 3.57 -16.26 -11.95
C GLN A 168 4.51 -16.48 -10.77
N TYR A 169 5.31 -15.45 -10.44
CA TYR A 169 6.19 -15.46 -9.27
C TYR A 169 6.24 -14.11 -8.57
N LEU A 170 6.58 -14.15 -7.28
CA LEU A 170 6.86 -13.00 -6.44
C LEU A 170 8.09 -13.33 -5.58
N VAL A 171 9.17 -12.56 -5.72
CA VAL A 171 10.38 -12.74 -4.91
C VAL A 171 10.44 -11.65 -3.86
N CYS A 172 10.44 -12.05 -2.60
CA CYS A 172 10.48 -11.16 -1.44
C CYS A 172 11.81 -11.25 -0.70
N GLU A 173 12.39 -10.12 -0.35
CA GLU A 173 13.46 -10.02 0.65
C GLU A 173 12.83 -9.96 2.04
N VAL A 174 13.30 -10.82 2.98
CA VAL A 174 12.75 -10.96 4.34
C VAL A 174 13.84 -10.83 5.39
#